data_072b61efd6ea8c4b46cd83a29d5a3a88
#
_entry.id   072b61efd6ea8c4b46cd83a29d5a3a88
#
_cell.length_a   1.000
_cell.length_b   1.000
_cell.length_c   1.000
_cell.angle_alpha   90.00
_cell.angle_beta   90.00
_cell.angle_gamma   90.00
#
_symmetry.space_group_name_H-M   'P 1'
#
loop_
_entity.id
_entity.type
_entity.pdbx_description
1 polymer ?
#
loop_
_entity_poly.entity_id
_entity_poly.type
_entity_poly.pdbx_seq_one_letter_code
_entity_poly.pdbx_strand_id
1 'polypeptide(L)'
;MSTFATESKSNRSCSSKTGLIYFGFSGGTSGGIPGVLFFFYPDIRIYHYNPRIDMNKNEKKQKELSYYHLYLQKHLQENRFEQAGDASFIETRADLSATAYEQARREGYPIEGAQELAMQALLKGLHHSKYAILREVITNEFAYEIPETRQEAFIAKLLPLVDNVFSIYDLSDDHFAQSLDYDLLYSELTGAVVLYLAEYGV
;
A
#
# COMPACT_ATOMS: atom_id res chain seq x y z
N MET A 1 58.49 -21.76 5.54
CA MET A 1 58.50 -21.33 6.94
C MET A 1 57.43 -20.29 7.10
N SER A 2 56.44 -20.65 7.77
CA SER A 2 55.23 -20.06 8.38
C SER A 2 54.89 -18.61 8.10
N THR A 3 53.80 -18.43 7.38
CA THR A 3 53.03 -17.17 7.28
C THR A 3 51.84 -17.24 8.21
N PHE A 4 51.73 -16.29 9.11
CA PHE A 4 50.55 -16.07 9.95
C PHE A 4 49.60 -15.06 9.29
N ALA A 5 48.35 -15.48 9.12
CA ALA A 5 47.26 -14.63 8.70
C ALA A 5 46.57 -14.02 9.95
N THR A 6 46.44 -12.73 9.96
CA THR A 6 45.64 -12.00 10.99
C THR A 6 44.22 -11.72 10.47
N GLU A 7 43.24 -12.25 11.18
CA GLU A 7 41.83 -11.94 11.01
C GLU A 7 41.50 -10.53 11.51
N SER A 8 40.91 -9.71 10.65
CA SER A 8 40.34 -8.42 11.01
C SER A 8 38.83 -8.57 11.15
N LYS A 9 38.30 -8.45 12.37
CA LYS A 9 36.87 -8.35 12.68
C LYS A 9 36.38 -6.95 12.33
N SER A 10 35.55 -6.83 11.32
CA SER A 10 34.84 -5.60 10.98
C SER A 10 33.46 -5.58 11.65
N ASN A 11 33.30 -4.73 12.66
CA ASN A 11 32.01 -4.31 13.22
C ASN A 11 31.28 -3.47 12.19
N ARG A 12 30.13 -3.95 11.70
CA ARG A 12 29.21 -3.12 10.92
C ARG A 12 28.05 -2.69 11.80
N SER A 13 28.05 -1.42 12.15
CA SER A 13 26.90 -0.73 12.70
C SER A 13 25.80 -0.65 11.62
N CYS A 14 24.59 -1.10 11.97
CA CYS A 14 23.43 -0.99 11.12
C CYS A 14 22.88 0.43 11.20
N SER A 15 23.14 1.23 10.17
CA SER A 15 22.51 2.54 9.99
C SER A 15 21.37 2.36 8.97
N SER A 16 20.14 2.57 9.42
CA SER A 16 18.96 2.62 8.57
C SER A 16 19.06 3.79 7.60
N LYS A 17 19.28 3.48 6.33
CA LYS A 17 19.14 4.45 5.23
C LYS A 17 18.03 3.96 4.30
N THR A 18 16.97 4.74 4.22
CA THR A 18 15.98 4.72 3.14
C THR A 18 16.71 4.84 1.81
N GLY A 19 16.83 3.73 1.10
CA GLY A 19 17.50 3.64 -0.19
C GLY A 19 16.49 3.62 -1.32
N LEU A 20 16.37 4.74 -2.05
CA LEU A 20 15.78 4.76 -3.39
C LEU A 20 16.70 3.91 -4.30
N ILE A 21 16.19 2.79 -4.78
CA ILE A 21 16.89 2.01 -5.80
C ILE A 21 16.27 2.36 -7.15
N TYR A 22 16.98 3.17 -7.95
CA TYR A 22 16.68 3.36 -9.37
C TYR A 22 17.17 2.14 -10.15
N PHE A 23 16.25 1.37 -10.68
CA PHE A 23 16.59 0.41 -11.75
C PHE A 23 16.52 1.14 -13.09
N GLY A 24 17.69 1.47 -13.63
CA GLY A 24 17.84 1.94 -15.00
C GLY A 24 17.59 0.80 -15.98
N PHE A 25 16.55 0.93 -16.81
CA PHE A 25 16.31 0.03 -17.94
C PHE A 25 17.06 0.58 -19.16
N SER A 26 18.08 -0.13 -19.60
CA SER A 26 18.85 0.16 -20.80
C SER A 26 18.21 -0.52 -22.02
N GLY A 27 17.65 0.28 -22.91
CA GLY A 27 17.64 0.12 -24.36
C GLY A 27 16.87 -1.04 -25.00
N GLY A 28 15.69 -0.69 -25.58
CA GLY A 28 15.02 -1.51 -26.60
C GLY A 28 13.66 -0.93 -26.98
N THR A 29 13.57 -0.38 -28.19
CA THR A 29 12.43 0.34 -28.78
C THR A 29 11.16 -0.49 -28.88
N SER A 30 10.09 -0.09 -28.27
CA SER A 30 8.74 0.16 -28.80
C SER A 30 7.68 0.15 -27.67
N GLY A 31 6.96 1.29 -27.50
CA GLY A 31 5.63 1.35 -26.89
C GLY A 31 5.58 1.13 -25.38
N GLY A 32 6.32 1.89 -24.58
CA GLY A 32 6.22 1.84 -23.12
C GLY A 32 5.23 2.87 -22.57
N ILE A 33 4.36 2.41 -21.71
CA ILE A 33 3.50 3.24 -20.86
C ILE A 33 4.39 3.93 -19.82
N PRO A 34 4.37 5.26 -19.65
CA PRO A 34 5.25 5.94 -18.69
C PRO A 34 4.73 5.80 -17.26
N GLY A 35 5.58 5.25 -16.42
CA GLY A 35 5.75 5.65 -15.04
C GLY A 35 4.65 5.32 -14.05
N VAL A 36 4.51 4.05 -13.67
CA VAL A 36 3.84 3.68 -12.42
C VAL A 36 4.91 3.59 -11.33
N LEU A 37 4.87 4.50 -10.36
CA LEU A 37 5.71 4.46 -9.17
C LEU A 37 5.17 3.39 -8.22
N PHE A 38 5.81 2.22 -8.19
CA PHE A 38 5.52 1.18 -7.21
C PHE A 38 6.22 1.47 -5.89
N PHE A 39 5.45 1.68 -4.84
CA PHE A 39 5.95 1.63 -3.47
C PHE A 39 6.14 0.17 -3.05
N PHE A 40 7.37 -0.33 -3.15
CA PHE A 40 7.73 -1.60 -2.54
C PHE A 40 8.00 -1.40 -1.06
N TYR A 41 7.20 -2.02 -0.20
CA TYR A 41 7.51 -2.19 1.22
C TYR A 41 8.53 -3.32 1.40
N PRO A 42 9.74 -3.06 1.96
CA PRO A 42 10.83 -4.04 2.01
C PRO A 42 10.71 -5.15 3.08
N ASP A 43 9.66 -5.20 3.89
CA ASP A 43 9.58 -6.09 5.05
C ASP A 43 8.72 -7.34 4.90
N ILE A 44 8.28 -7.68 3.69
CA ILE A 44 7.50 -8.90 3.47
C ILE A 44 8.45 -10.03 3.05
N ARG A 45 8.86 -10.86 4.02
CA ARG A 45 9.53 -12.13 3.72
C ARG A 45 8.59 -13.00 2.92
N ILE A 46 8.96 -13.25 1.65
CA ILE A 46 8.28 -14.21 0.78
C ILE A 46 8.51 -15.60 1.38
N TYR A 47 7.48 -16.17 1.99
CA TYR A 47 7.47 -17.57 2.37
C TYR A 47 7.27 -18.38 1.08
N HIS A 48 8.30 -19.12 0.67
CA HIS A 48 8.16 -20.09 -0.41
C HIS A 48 7.14 -21.16 0.00
N TYR A 49 5.99 -21.16 -0.64
CA TYR A 49 4.99 -22.21 -0.53
C TYR A 49 5.53 -23.49 -1.18
N ASN A 50 5.76 -24.53 -0.38
CA ASN A 50 6.17 -25.86 -0.85
C ASN A 50 4.94 -26.78 -0.83
N PRO A 51 4.37 -27.18 -1.99
CA PRO A 51 3.13 -27.96 -2.03
C PRO A 51 3.37 -29.46 -1.87
N ARG A 52 3.92 -29.90 -0.74
CA ARG A 52 3.96 -31.30 -0.35
C ARG A 52 3.56 -31.43 1.12
N ILE A 53 2.26 -31.44 1.38
CA ILE A 53 1.71 -31.90 2.66
C ILE A 53 0.55 -32.84 2.38
N ASP A 54 0.71 -34.09 2.83
CA ASP A 54 -0.26 -35.17 2.79
C ASP A 54 -1.61 -34.79 3.40
N MET A 55 -2.68 -35.13 2.69
CA MET A 55 -4.06 -34.96 3.12
C MET A 55 -4.44 -35.96 4.18
N ASN A 56 -4.40 -35.59 5.44
CA ASN A 56 -5.06 -36.34 6.50
C ASN A 56 -6.46 -35.73 6.81
N LYS A 57 -7.49 -36.52 6.62
CA LYS A 57 -8.89 -36.14 6.37
C LYS A 57 -9.72 -35.78 7.59
N ASN A 58 -9.21 -35.29 8.73
CA ASN A 58 -10.06 -35.03 9.91
C ASN A 58 -9.64 -33.88 10.83
N GLU A 59 -8.86 -32.92 10.37
CA GLU A 59 -8.68 -31.69 11.13
C GLU A 59 -9.58 -30.60 10.55
N LYS A 60 -10.32 -29.91 11.44
CA LYS A 60 -11.06 -28.69 11.12
C LYS A 60 -10.14 -27.83 10.25
N LYS A 61 -10.50 -27.69 8.98
CA LYS A 61 -9.76 -26.93 7.99
C LYS A 61 -9.56 -25.52 8.54
N GLN A 62 -8.47 -25.30 9.25
CA GLN A 62 -8.01 -23.98 9.61
C GLN A 62 -7.74 -23.33 8.25
N LYS A 63 -8.64 -22.43 7.85
CA LYS A 63 -8.59 -21.77 6.56
C LYS A 63 -7.27 -21.03 6.54
N GLU A 64 -6.26 -21.55 5.86
CA GLU A 64 -5.01 -20.84 5.66
C GLU A 64 -5.38 -19.54 4.93
N LEU A 65 -5.22 -18.44 5.66
CA LEU A 65 -5.45 -17.13 5.08
C LEU A 65 -4.46 -16.95 3.94
N SER A 66 -4.96 -16.79 2.72
CA SER A 66 -4.10 -16.58 1.57
C SER A 66 -3.29 -15.29 1.74
N TYR A 67 -2.14 -15.21 1.09
CA TYR A 67 -1.32 -13.99 1.05
C TYR A 67 -2.15 -12.74 0.68
N TYR A 68 -2.98 -12.87 -0.35
CA TYR A 68 -3.83 -11.77 -0.82
C TYR A 68 -4.87 -11.35 0.21
N HIS A 69 -5.43 -12.29 0.97
CA HIS A 69 -6.37 -12.00 2.05
C HIS A 69 -5.70 -11.17 3.16
N LEU A 70 -4.54 -11.62 3.65
CA LEU A 70 -3.80 -10.93 4.70
C LEU A 70 -3.33 -9.55 4.27
N TYR A 71 -2.85 -9.44 3.02
CA TYR A 71 -2.41 -8.18 2.45
C TYR A 71 -3.56 -7.18 2.35
N LEU A 72 -4.70 -7.61 1.77
CA LEU A 72 -5.87 -6.75 1.62
C LEU A 72 -6.42 -6.32 2.98
N GLN A 73 -6.55 -7.25 3.93
CA GLN A 73 -7.02 -6.94 5.28
C GLN A 73 -6.15 -5.85 5.94
N LYS A 74 -4.83 -6.01 5.88
CA LYS A 74 -3.89 -5.02 6.40
C LYS A 74 -4.04 -3.67 5.69
N HIS A 75 -4.08 -3.67 4.36
CA HIS A 75 -4.22 -2.45 3.56
C HIS A 75 -5.49 -1.67 3.91
N LEU A 76 -6.63 -2.36 4.01
CA LEU A 76 -7.91 -1.76 4.36
C LEU A 76 -7.90 -1.18 5.78
N GLN A 77 -7.28 -1.88 6.75
CA GLN A 77 -7.18 -1.42 8.13
C GLN A 77 -6.27 -0.20 8.26
N GLU A 78 -5.08 -0.22 7.66
CA GLU A 78 -4.10 0.88 7.74
C GLU A 78 -4.63 2.16 7.09
N ASN A 79 -5.39 2.02 6.00
CA ASN A 79 -5.98 3.15 5.27
C ASN A 79 -7.42 3.46 5.70
N ARG A 80 -7.94 2.78 6.73
CA ARG A 80 -9.28 3.00 7.31
C ARG A 80 -10.41 2.97 6.28
N PHE A 81 -10.36 2.02 5.35
CA PHE A 81 -11.46 1.79 4.43
C PHE A 81 -12.68 1.23 5.17
N GLU A 82 -13.87 1.60 4.72
CA GLU A 82 -15.14 1.09 5.28
C GLU A 82 -15.24 -0.42 5.18
N GLN A 83 -14.67 -1.01 4.12
CA GLN A 83 -14.65 -2.45 3.85
C GLN A 83 -13.69 -3.25 4.77
N ALA A 84 -12.93 -2.60 5.66
CA ALA A 84 -11.96 -3.28 6.53
C ALA A 84 -12.59 -4.32 7.46
N GLY A 85 -13.89 -4.18 7.78
CA GLY A 85 -14.66 -5.13 8.58
C GLY A 85 -15.44 -6.18 7.78
N ASP A 86 -15.46 -6.09 6.46
CA ASP A 86 -16.24 -6.99 5.59
C ASP A 86 -15.40 -8.20 5.16
N ALA A 87 -15.50 -9.29 5.93
CA ALA A 87 -14.79 -10.53 5.64
C ALA A 87 -15.19 -11.13 4.28
N SER A 88 -16.44 -10.97 3.85
CA SER A 88 -16.92 -11.49 2.55
C SER A 88 -16.29 -10.74 1.38
N PHE A 89 -16.20 -9.42 1.50
CA PHE A 89 -15.52 -8.58 0.52
C PHE A 89 -14.04 -8.97 0.40
N ILE A 90 -13.34 -9.11 1.54
CA ILE A 90 -11.91 -9.46 1.57
C ILE A 90 -11.69 -10.83 0.94
N GLU A 91 -12.50 -11.84 1.30
CA GLU A 91 -12.39 -13.19 0.75
C GLU A 91 -12.61 -13.19 -0.77
N THR A 92 -13.71 -12.60 -1.23
CA THR A 92 -14.05 -12.56 -2.66
C THR A 92 -12.95 -11.87 -3.48
N ARG A 93 -12.43 -10.77 -2.97
CA ARG A 93 -11.39 -10.00 -3.65
C ARG A 93 -10.05 -10.75 -3.67
N ALA A 94 -9.70 -11.43 -2.60
CA ALA A 94 -8.51 -12.26 -2.51
C ALA A 94 -8.57 -13.46 -3.50
N ASP A 95 -9.73 -14.09 -3.63
CA ASP A 95 -9.94 -15.20 -4.58
C ASP A 95 -9.86 -14.72 -6.04
N LEU A 96 -10.41 -13.54 -6.35
CA LEU A 96 -10.26 -12.92 -7.67
C LEU A 96 -8.80 -12.63 -8.01
N SER A 97 -8.03 -12.13 -7.04
CA SER A 97 -6.61 -11.85 -7.20
C SER A 97 -5.80 -13.15 -7.43
N ALA A 98 -6.07 -14.20 -6.66
CA ALA A 98 -5.45 -15.51 -6.86
C ALA A 98 -5.76 -16.09 -8.25
N THR A 99 -7.01 -15.94 -8.71
CA THR A 99 -7.45 -16.35 -10.05
C THR A 99 -6.71 -15.57 -11.14
N ALA A 100 -6.55 -14.26 -10.97
CA ALA A 100 -5.81 -13.41 -11.90
C ALA A 100 -4.33 -13.84 -12.00
N TYR A 101 -3.69 -14.16 -10.86
CA TYR A 101 -2.34 -14.70 -10.83
C TYR A 101 -2.23 -16.00 -11.63
N GLU A 102 -3.10 -16.98 -11.35
CA GLU A 102 -3.08 -18.27 -12.05
C GLU A 102 -3.31 -18.12 -13.54
N GLN A 103 -4.25 -17.26 -13.95
CA GLN A 103 -4.53 -17.00 -15.35
C GLN A 103 -3.31 -16.40 -16.07
N ALA A 104 -2.67 -15.39 -15.48
CA ALA A 104 -1.47 -14.78 -16.03
C ALA A 104 -0.34 -15.80 -16.17
N ARG A 105 -0.16 -16.71 -15.18
CA ARG A 105 0.83 -17.79 -15.26
C ARG A 105 0.53 -18.79 -16.37
N ARG A 106 -0.73 -19.11 -16.63
CA ARG A 106 -1.16 -19.97 -17.74
C ARG A 106 -0.91 -19.31 -19.11
N GLU A 107 -1.05 -17.99 -19.17
CA GLU A 107 -0.77 -17.18 -20.37
C GLU A 107 0.73 -16.97 -20.64
N GLY A 108 1.59 -17.45 -19.73
CA GLY A 108 3.04 -17.41 -19.90
C GLY A 108 3.73 -16.17 -19.33
N TYR A 109 3.02 -15.32 -18.58
CA TYR A 109 3.65 -14.20 -17.89
C TYR A 109 4.72 -14.71 -16.88
N PRO A 110 5.82 -13.97 -16.69
CA PRO A 110 6.77 -14.25 -15.63
C PRO A 110 6.11 -14.08 -14.27
N ILE A 111 6.74 -14.61 -13.21
CA ILE A 111 6.19 -14.59 -11.85
C ILE A 111 5.88 -13.16 -11.41
N GLU A 112 6.81 -12.25 -11.65
CA GLU A 112 6.68 -10.83 -11.28
C GLU A 112 5.49 -10.16 -11.98
N GLY A 113 5.34 -10.39 -13.30
CA GLY A 113 4.23 -9.86 -14.08
C GLY A 113 2.87 -10.43 -13.65
N ALA A 114 2.82 -11.73 -13.31
CA ALA A 114 1.60 -12.35 -12.80
C ALA A 114 1.23 -11.82 -11.41
N GLN A 115 2.21 -11.55 -10.53
CA GLN A 115 2.00 -10.93 -9.24
C GLN A 115 1.47 -9.50 -9.37
N GLU A 116 2.01 -8.74 -10.32
CA GLU A 116 1.55 -7.37 -10.61
C GLU A 116 0.08 -7.36 -11.03
N LEU A 117 -0.31 -8.20 -11.97
CA LEU A 117 -1.70 -8.32 -12.41
C LEU A 117 -2.65 -8.76 -11.26
N ALA A 118 -2.19 -9.67 -10.41
CA ALA A 118 -2.93 -10.07 -9.24
C ALA A 118 -3.10 -8.94 -8.23
N MET A 119 -2.06 -8.13 -7.98
CA MET A 119 -2.13 -6.98 -7.09
C MET A 119 -3.01 -5.87 -7.65
N GLN A 120 -2.98 -5.63 -8.96
CA GLN A 120 -3.91 -4.71 -9.62
C GLN A 120 -5.37 -5.14 -9.42
N ALA A 121 -5.67 -6.44 -9.59
CA ALA A 121 -7.00 -6.97 -9.33
C ALA A 121 -7.41 -6.85 -7.85
N LEU A 122 -6.45 -7.05 -6.92
CA LEU A 122 -6.67 -6.96 -5.48
C LEU A 122 -7.04 -5.54 -5.04
N LEU A 123 -6.28 -4.55 -5.51
CA LEU A 123 -6.35 -3.16 -5.05
C LEU A 123 -7.22 -2.25 -5.93
N LYS A 124 -7.85 -2.80 -6.98
CA LYS A 124 -8.69 -2.01 -7.88
C LYS A 124 -9.75 -1.21 -7.12
N GLY A 125 -9.74 0.12 -7.27
CA GLY A 125 -10.63 1.04 -6.60
C GLY A 125 -10.33 1.24 -5.10
N LEU A 126 -9.15 0.82 -4.62
CA LEU A 126 -8.72 0.91 -3.23
C LEU A 126 -7.37 1.64 -3.08
N HIS A 127 -6.97 2.41 -4.09
CA HIS A 127 -5.71 3.16 -4.03
C HIS A 127 -5.83 4.44 -3.19
N HIS A 128 -7.02 5.04 -3.16
CA HIS A 128 -7.26 6.34 -2.54
C HIS A 128 -8.30 6.24 -1.44
N SER A 129 -7.89 6.34 -0.18
CA SER A 129 -8.81 6.44 0.95
C SER A 129 -8.91 7.87 1.45
N LYS A 130 -10.09 8.27 1.95
CA LYS A 130 -10.32 9.58 2.58
C LYS A 130 -9.30 9.85 3.70
N TYR A 131 -9.02 8.82 4.50
CA TYR A 131 -8.04 8.90 5.59
C TYR A 131 -6.62 9.14 5.08
N ALA A 132 -6.18 8.40 4.05
CA ALA A 132 -4.83 8.53 3.51
C ALA A 132 -4.60 9.91 2.89
N ILE A 133 -5.55 10.42 2.10
CA ILE A 133 -5.47 11.75 1.48
C ILE A 133 -5.44 12.85 2.56
N LEU A 134 -6.34 12.79 3.54
CA LEU A 134 -6.35 13.79 4.61
C LEU A 134 -5.07 13.74 5.45
N ARG A 135 -4.54 12.54 5.72
CA ARG A 135 -3.25 12.35 6.39
C ARG A 135 -2.11 12.96 5.59
N GLU A 136 -2.11 12.78 4.27
CA GLU A 136 -1.10 13.36 3.39
C GLU A 136 -1.12 14.89 3.45
N VAL A 137 -2.29 15.52 3.36
CA VAL A 137 -2.46 16.98 3.51
C VAL A 137 -1.90 17.45 4.84
N ILE A 138 -2.27 16.79 5.95
CA ILE A 138 -1.82 17.20 7.29
C ILE A 138 -0.31 17.02 7.44
N THR A 139 0.24 15.93 6.94
CA THR A 139 1.68 15.65 7.05
C THR A 139 2.52 16.62 6.22
N ASN A 140 2.04 17.01 5.04
CA ASN A 140 2.80 17.87 4.14
C ASN A 140 2.65 19.35 4.48
N GLU A 141 1.43 19.81 4.76
CA GLU A 141 1.14 21.24 4.89
C GLU A 141 1.16 21.73 6.35
N PHE A 142 0.88 20.84 7.32
CA PHE A 142 0.67 21.22 8.72
C PHE A 142 1.60 20.49 9.71
N ALA A 143 2.76 20.03 9.25
CA ALA A 143 3.71 19.30 10.09
C ALA A 143 4.22 20.12 11.29
N TYR A 144 4.27 21.45 11.15
CA TYR A 144 4.72 22.35 12.22
C TYR A 144 3.62 22.65 13.23
N GLU A 145 2.38 22.80 12.77
CA GLU A 145 1.23 23.13 13.60
C GLU A 145 0.69 21.90 14.33
N ILE A 146 0.73 20.73 13.65
CA ILE A 146 0.19 19.47 14.15
C ILE A 146 1.32 18.45 14.32
N PRO A 147 1.88 18.29 15.53
CA PRO A 147 2.91 17.29 15.78
C PRO A 147 2.46 15.88 15.41
N GLU A 148 3.36 15.05 14.91
CA GLU A 148 3.09 13.68 14.46
C GLU A 148 2.29 12.86 15.49
N THR A 149 2.61 13.03 16.78
CA THR A 149 1.91 12.35 17.89
C THR A 149 0.42 12.71 18.02
N ARG A 150 -0.01 13.84 17.44
CA ARG A 150 -1.40 14.32 17.47
C ARG A 150 -2.13 14.17 16.16
N GLN A 151 -1.41 13.92 15.04
CA GLN A 151 -1.99 13.86 13.70
C GLN A 151 -3.14 12.85 13.62
N GLU A 152 -2.95 11.66 14.18
CA GLU A 152 -3.97 10.61 14.11
C GLU A 152 -5.27 11.00 14.82
N ALA A 153 -5.16 11.56 16.03
CA ALA A 153 -6.32 12.04 16.78
C ALA A 153 -7.00 13.23 16.09
N PHE A 154 -6.21 14.09 15.46
CA PHE A 154 -6.71 15.23 14.69
C PHE A 154 -7.47 14.78 13.45
N ILE A 155 -6.90 13.85 12.66
CA ILE A 155 -7.55 13.27 11.49
C ILE A 155 -8.88 12.60 11.88
N ALA A 156 -8.90 11.84 12.97
CA ALA A 156 -10.11 11.17 13.44
C ALA A 156 -11.25 12.15 13.78
N LYS A 157 -10.92 13.36 14.27
CA LYS A 157 -11.90 14.42 14.53
C LYS A 157 -12.35 15.14 13.26
N LEU A 158 -11.42 15.40 12.36
CA LEU A 158 -11.67 16.20 11.16
C LEU A 158 -12.38 15.41 10.07
N LEU A 159 -12.04 14.11 9.89
CA LEU A 159 -12.55 13.28 8.81
C LEU A 159 -14.08 13.32 8.64
N PRO A 160 -14.90 13.17 9.72
CA PRO A 160 -16.34 13.27 9.58
C PRO A 160 -16.85 14.68 9.21
N LEU A 161 -16.09 15.73 9.49
CA LEU A 161 -16.47 17.10 9.18
C LEU A 161 -16.22 17.46 7.71
N VAL A 162 -15.24 16.82 7.08
CA VAL A 162 -14.88 17.03 5.67
C VAL A 162 -15.44 15.96 4.73
N ASP A 163 -16.32 15.07 5.21
CA ASP A 163 -16.89 13.99 4.40
C ASP A 163 -17.68 14.53 3.19
N ASN A 164 -18.32 15.67 3.33
CA ASN A 164 -19.01 16.37 2.25
C ASN A 164 -18.06 16.83 1.13
N VAL A 165 -16.82 17.17 1.45
CA VAL A 165 -15.78 17.54 0.46
C VAL A 165 -15.44 16.31 -0.37
N PHE A 166 -15.18 15.18 0.28
CA PHE A 166 -14.88 13.93 -0.41
C PHE A 166 -16.00 13.42 -1.31
N SER A 167 -17.27 13.70 -0.97
CA SER A 167 -18.43 13.19 -1.70
C SER A 167 -18.56 13.71 -3.14
N ILE A 168 -17.81 14.75 -3.49
CA ILE A 168 -17.81 15.37 -4.81
C ILE A 168 -16.90 14.59 -5.80
N TYR A 169 -15.92 13.86 -5.27
CA TYR A 169 -14.84 13.23 -6.03
C TYR A 169 -14.98 11.71 -6.08
N ASP A 170 -14.61 11.11 -7.22
CA ASP A 170 -14.58 9.66 -7.39
C ASP A 170 -13.21 9.09 -6.96
N LEU A 171 -13.10 8.69 -5.70
CA LEU A 171 -11.89 8.08 -5.14
C LEU A 171 -11.68 6.64 -5.61
N SER A 172 -12.63 6.03 -6.33
CA SER A 172 -12.50 4.67 -6.86
C SER A 172 -11.74 4.60 -8.19
N ASP A 173 -11.45 5.74 -8.80
CA ASP A 173 -10.58 5.81 -9.98
C ASP A 173 -9.11 5.58 -9.56
N ASP A 174 -8.52 4.50 -10.08
CA ASP A 174 -7.13 4.15 -9.79
C ASP A 174 -6.12 5.22 -10.28
N HIS A 175 -6.54 6.11 -11.19
CA HIS A 175 -5.73 7.22 -11.72
C HIS A 175 -6.05 8.57 -11.07
N PHE A 176 -6.90 8.59 -10.07
CA PHE A 176 -7.37 9.83 -9.41
C PHE A 176 -6.20 10.74 -8.96
N ALA A 177 -5.15 10.18 -8.39
CA ALA A 177 -3.97 10.96 -7.95
C ALA A 177 -3.23 11.72 -9.08
N GLN A 178 -3.51 11.40 -10.34
CA GLN A 178 -2.90 12.05 -11.51
C GLN A 178 -3.87 13.04 -12.18
N SER A 179 -5.04 13.22 -11.63
CA SER A 179 -6.09 14.08 -12.16
C SER A 179 -6.05 15.50 -11.58
N LEU A 180 -6.65 16.46 -12.28
CA LEU A 180 -6.87 17.80 -11.74
C LEU A 180 -7.81 17.80 -10.53
N ASP A 181 -8.69 16.82 -10.45
CA ASP A 181 -9.63 16.66 -9.34
C ASP A 181 -8.91 16.34 -8.02
N TYR A 182 -7.76 15.64 -8.09
CA TYR A 182 -6.93 15.43 -6.92
C TYR A 182 -6.33 16.74 -6.39
N ASP A 183 -5.82 17.60 -7.28
CA ASP A 183 -5.26 18.92 -6.90
C ASP A 183 -6.33 19.82 -6.28
N LEU A 184 -7.56 19.77 -6.83
CA LEU A 184 -8.70 20.51 -6.29
C LEU A 184 -9.09 19.98 -4.90
N LEU A 185 -9.27 18.67 -4.76
CA LEU A 185 -9.56 18.04 -3.46
C LEU A 185 -8.49 18.37 -2.42
N TYR A 186 -7.22 18.28 -2.80
CA TYR A 186 -6.09 18.60 -1.91
C TYR A 186 -6.17 20.05 -1.41
N SER A 187 -6.45 21.00 -2.32
CA SER A 187 -6.59 22.41 -1.98
C SER A 187 -7.80 22.68 -1.09
N GLU A 188 -8.94 22.05 -1.34
CA GLU A 188 -10.15 22.18 -0.53
C GLU A 188 -9.95 21.62 0.88
N LEU A 189 -9.29 20.45 1.00
CA LEU A 189 -8.96 19.88 2.31
C LEU A 189 -7.97 20.75 3.07
N THR A 190 -6.96 21.33 2.40
CA THR A 190 -6.03 22.27 3.01
C THR A 190 -6.79 23.48 3.57
N GLY A 191 -7.71 24.04 2.79
CA GLY A 191 -8.58 25.13 3.26
C GLY A 191 -9.44 24.76 4.47
N ALA A 192 -10.02 23.56 4.46
CA ALA A 192 -10.82 23.06 5.57
C ALA A 192 -10.00 22.88 6.86
N VAL A 193 -8.76 22.38 6.76
CA VAL A 193 -7.82 22.26 7.90
C VAL A 193 -7.50 23.65 8.47
N VAL A 194 -7.18 24.63 7.61
CA VAL A 194 -6.90 26.01 8.05
C VAL A 194 -8.06 26.59 8.83
N LEU A 195 -9.28 26.45 8.30
CA LEU A 195 -10.49 26.96 8.97
C LEU A 195 -10.72 26.28 10.32
N TYR A 196 -10.53 24.96 10.36
CA TYR A 196 -10.68 24.20 11.61
C TYR A 196 -9.66 24.64 12.67
N LEU A 197 -8.39 24.80 12.28
CA LEU A 197 -7.33 25.26 13.19
C LEU A 197 -7.58 26.68 13.69
N ALA A 198 -8.10 27.57 12.85
CA ALA A 198 -8.43 28.95 13.24
C ALA A 198 -9.56 29.01 14.26
N GLU A 199 -10.52 28.07 14.17
CA GLU A 199 -11.71 28.07 15.05
C GLU A 199 -11.47 27.30 16.36
N TYR A 200 -10.80 26.14 16.29
CA TYR A 200 -10.71 25.19 17.41
C TYR A 200 -9.29 24.97 17.94
N GLY A 201 -8.27 25.39 17.20
CA GLY A 201 -6.88 25.08 17.52
C GLY A 201 -6.51 23.59 17.30
N VAL A 202 -5.38 23.16 17.89
CA VAL A 202 -4.86 21.77 17.81
C VAL A 202 -5.20 20.99 19.04
#